data_9e845eba85d349d18924db3ab4e140a5
#
_entry.id   9e845eba85d349d18924db3ab4e140a5
#
_cell.length_a   1.000
_cell.length_b   1.000
_cell.length_c   1.000
_cell.angle_alpha   90.00
_cell.angle_beta   90.00
_cell.angle_gamma   90.00
#
_symmetry.space_group_name_H-M   'P 1'
#
loop_
_entity.id
_entity.type
_entity.pdbx_description
1 polymer ?
#
loop_
_entity_poly.entity_id
_entity_poly.type
_entity_poly.pdbx_seq_one_letter_code
_entity_poly.pdbx_strand_id
1 'polypeptide(L)'
;MGACCSKVSFCCWHYNLEPSTHDVSDLENGGENGKSTLQSFSEFSLDVLMIATDGFSADNIVSEHGEKAPNVVYKGLLQNGQWVAVKRFNRSAWPDSRQFLDEAKAVGNLRSERLANLLGCCCEGEQRLLVAEFMPNETLAKHLFHWDSQPMKWAMRLRVALYLAQAMDYCCSKGRSLYHDLNAYRVLFDQDGNP
;
A
#
# COMPACT_ATOMS: atom_id res chain seq x y z
N MET A 1 -9.16 10.98 5.59
CA MET A 1 -8.03 10.11 5.99
C MET A 1 -8.31 8.77 5.37
N GLY A 2 -7.66 8.48 4.25
CA GLY A 2 -8.01 7.33 3.42
C GLY A 2 -7.43 6.04 3.98
N ALA A 3 -8.26 5.01 4.05
CA ALA A 3 -7.82 3.65 4.27
C ALA A 3 -6.78 3.26 3.24
N CYS A 4 -5.69 2.75 3.69
CA CYS A 4 -4.65 2.31 2.82
C CYS A 4 -4.02 1.03 3.33
N CYS A 5 -3.82 0.16 2.41
CA CYS A 5 -3.35 -1.18 2.59
C CYS A 5 -2.10 -1.31 3.44
N SER A 6 -2.15 -2.15 4.40
CA SER A 6 -0.98 -2.60 5.10
C SER A 6 -1.15 -4.08 5.44
N LYS A 7 -0.26 -4.70 5.41
CA LYS A 7 0.62 -4.89 6.55
C LYS A 7 1.11 -3.57 7.12
N VAL A 8 1.69 -2.62 6.49
CA VAL A 8 1.84 -1.23 6.85
C VAL A 8 1.74 -0.38 5.59
N SER A 9 0.90 0.59 5.61
CA SER A 9 0.31 1.29 4.50
C SER A 9 1.24 2.07 3.58
N PHE A 10 0.88 2.09 2.31
CA PHE A 10 1.23 3.05 1.27
C PHE A 10 1.02 4.53 1.57
N CYS A 11 0.54 4.91 2.75
CA CYS A 11 0.03 6.25 3.01
C CYS A 11 0.98 7.19 3.73
N CYS A 12 2.24 6.81 3.92
CA CYS A 12 3.25 7.75 4.46
C CYS A 12 3.65 8.86 3.47
N TRP A 13 2.89 9.05 2.39
CA TRP A 13 3.24 9.89 1.27
C TRP A 13 2.57 11.25 1.27
N HIS A 14 2.29 11.78 2.40
CA HIS A 14 1.59 13.04 2.47
C HIS A 14 2.28 14.11 3.30
N TYR A 15 3.59 14.25 3.29
CA TYR A 15 4.21 15.53 3.67
C TYR A 15 5.70 15.53 3.33
N ASN A 16 6.13 16.65 2.76
CA ASN A 16 7.47 17.14 2.54
C ASN A 16 8.55 16.44 3.39
N LEU A 17 9.19 15.45 2.82
CA LEU A 17 10.52 15.07 3.24
C LEU A 17 11.48 15.96 2.47
N GLU A 18 12.14 16.88 3.16
CA GLU A 18 13.32 17.50 2.62
C GLU A 18 14.30 16.42 2.18
N PRO A 19 14.95 16.57 1.01
CA PRO A 19 15.89 15.57 0.54
C PRO A 19 17.08 15.51 1.47
N SER A 20 17.19 14.47 2.27
CA SER A 20 18.43 14.14 2.95
C SER A 20 19.38 13.59 1.90
N THR A 21 20.35 14.41 1.51
CA THR A 21 21.50 14.00 0.71
C THR A 21 22.33 13.00 1.51
N HIS A 22 22.19 11.73 1.22
CA HIS A 22 23.19 10.73 1.50
C HIS A 22 23.34 9.83 0.28
N ASP A 23 24.45 10.06 -0.42
CA ASP A 23 25.03 9.10 -1.36
C ASP A 23 25.24 7.75 -0.65
N VAL A 24 24.66 6.71 -1.17
CA VAL A 24 25.08 5.34 -0.88
C VAL A 24 25.36 4.65 -2.20
N SER A 25 26.63 4.55 -2.48
CA SER A 25 27.24 3.71 -3.51
C SER A 25 26.92 2.23 -3.28
N ASP A 26 26.68 1.54 -4.37
CA ASP A 26 26.69 0.12 -4.68
C ASP A 26 27.31 -0.82 -3.66
N LEU A 27 26.56 -1.87 -3.32
CA LEU A 27 27.11 -3.19 -3.02
C LEU A 27 26.14 -4.28 -3.50
N GLU A 28 26.48 -4.86 -4.64
CA GLU A 28 26.03 -6.19 -5.06
C GLU A 28 26.56 -7.24 -4.06
N ASN A 29 25.73 -8.17 -3.64
CA ASN A 29 26.13 -9.57 -3.67
C ASN A 29 24.96 -10.55 -3.40
N GLY A 30 25.01 -11.64 -4.15
CA GLY A 30 24.02 -12.64 -4.34
C GLY A 30 23.87 -13.66 -3.20
N GLY A 31 22.80 -14.43 -3.30
CA GLY A 31 22.49 -15.60 -2.47
C GLY A 31 21.14 -16.19 -2.93
N GLU A 32 21.20 -17.36 -3.51
CA GLU A 32 20.12 -18.11 -4.17
C GLU A 32 19.08 -18.73 -3.24
N ASN A 33 17.95 -18.99 -3.85
CA ASN A 33 16.94 -20.03 -3.62
C ASN A 33 15.75 -19.73 -2.70
N GLY A 34 14.64 -19.51 -3.36
CA GLY A 34 13.27 -19.58 -2.87
C GLY A 34 12.32 -19.09 -3.96
N LYS A 35 11.78 -20.01 -4.79
CA LYS A 35 10.83 -19.72 -5.86
C LYS A 35 9.50 -19.19 -5.29
N SER A 36 9.44 -17.91 -4.98
CA SER A 36 8.25 -17.10 -5.15
C SER A 36 8.54 -16.21 -6.36
N THR A 37 7.67 -16.22 -7.35
CA THR A 37 7.72 -15.31 -8.50
C THR A 37 7.55 -13.89 -7.95
N LEU A 38 8.66 -13.27 -7.56
CA LEU A 38 8.68 -11.88 -7.12
C LEU A 38 8.24 -11.04 -8.32
N GLN A 39 6.97 -10.62 -8.30
CA GLN A 39 6.48 -9.68 -9.30
C GLN A 39 7.32 -8.40 -9.19
N SER A 40 8.04 -8.10 -10.27
CA SER A 40 8.78 -6.85 -10.38
C SER A 40 7.81 -5.68 -10.39
N PHE A 41 8.21 -4.55 -9.79
CA PHE A 41 7.47 -3.30 -9.88
C PHE A 41 7.24 -2.91 -11.35
N SER A 42 6.01 -2.60 -11.74
CA SER A 42 5.61 -2.34 -13.13
C SER A 42 4.88 -1.00 -13.27
N GLU A 43 5.06 -0.35 -14.41
CA GLU A 43 4.22 0.78 -14.78
C GLU A 43 2.97 0.24 -15.51
N PHE A 44 1.79 0.56 -14.99
CA PHE A 44 0.50 0.18 -15.56
C PHE A 44 -0.05 1.32 -16.43
N SER A 45 -0.67 1.00 -17.56
CA SER A 45 -1.43 1.99 -18.31
C SER A 45 -2.76 2.31 -17.61
N LEU A 46 -3.25 3.52 -17.82
CA LEU A 46 -4.54 3.97 -17.28
C LEU A 46 -5.68 3.05 -17.75
N ASP A 47 -5.67 2.65 -19.03
CA ASP A 47 -6.71 1.78 -19.61
C ASP A 47 -6.79 0.43 -18.90
N VAL A 48 -5.64 -0.18 -18.57
CA VAL A 48 -5.60 -1.44 -17.80
C VAL A 48 -6.25 -1.25 -16.44
N LEU A 49 -5.97 -0.15 -15.76
CA LEU A 49 -6.54 0.12 -14.44
C LEU A 49 -8.02 0.51 -14.50
N MET A 50 -8.45 1.19 -15.56
CA MET A 50 -9.87 1.46 -15.82
C MET A 50 -10.64 0.16 -16.02
N ILE A 51 -10.12 -0.75 -16.84
CA ILE A 51 -10.76 -2.07 -17.05
C ILE A 51 -10.80 -2.85 -15.74
N ALA A 52 -9.68 -2.91 -15.02
CA ALA A 52 -9.58 -3.66 -13.76
C ALA A 52 -10.55 -3.18 -12.67
N THR A 53 -10.89 -1.90 -12.65
CA THR A 53 -11.74 -1.26 -11.64
C THR A 53 -13.15 -0.95 -12.13
N ASP A 54 -13.53 -1.44 -13.31
CA ASP A 54 -14.81 -1.12 -13.95
C ASP A 54 -15.02 0.40 -14.08
N GLY A 55 -14.06 1.06 -14.72
CA GLY A 55 -14.09 2.52 -14.91
C GLY A 55 -13.96 3.34 -13.63
N PHE A 56 -13.31 2.80 -12.59
CA PHE A 56 -13.30 3.36 -11.23
C PHE A 56 -14.71 3.47 -10.64
N SER A 57 -15.49 2.41 -10.81
CA SER A 57 -16.87 2.34 -10.30
C SER A 57 -16.94 2.57 -8.79
N ALA A 58 -17.97 3.27 -8.34
CA ALA A 58 -18.25 3.47 -6.92
C ALA A 58 -18.43 2.14 -6.16
N ASP A 59 -18.94 1.10 -6.82
CA ASP A 59 -19.12 -0.24 -6.24
C ASP A 59 -17.82 -0.95 -5.90
N ASN A 60 -16.72 -0.49 -6.49
CA ASN A 60 -15.38 -1.01 -6.26
C ASN A 60 -14.58 -0.22 -5.22
N ILE A 61 -15.17 0.81 -4.61
CA ILE A 61 -14.50 1.60 -3.57
C ILE A 61 -14.39 0.78 -2.28
N VAL A 62 -13.16 0.69 -1.77
CA VAL A 62 -12.84 0.03 -0.49
C VAL A 62 -12.31 0.99 0.57
N SER A 63 -12.16 2.29 0.24
CA SER A 63 -11.78 3.32 1.20
C SER A 63 -12.99 3.76 2.02
N GLU A 64 -12.81 3.95 3.35
CA GLU A 64 -13.91 4.20 4.29
C GLU A 64 -14.75 5.47 4.03
N HIS A 65 -14.16 6.49 3.45
CA HIS A 65 -14.86 7.75 3.15
C HIS A 65 -15.46 7.78 1.73
N GLY A 66 -15.46 6.63 1.04
CA GLY A 66 -15.97 6.52 -0.31
C GLY A 66 -15.36 7.56 -1.26
N GLU A 67 -16.17 8.11 -2.15
CA GLU A 67 -15.76 9.12 -3.13
C GLU A 67 -15.33 10.47 -2.52
N LYS A 68 -15.72 10.74 -1.29
CA LYS A 68 -15.37 11.98 -0.57
C LYS A 68 -13.96 11.96 0.01
N ALA A 69 -13.28 10.80 -0.04
CA ALA A 69 -11.91 10.70 0.40
C ALA A 69 -10.98 11.55 -0.48
N PRO A 70 -9.97 12.23 0.08
CA PRO A 70 -8.99 12.95 -0.72
C PRO A 70 -8.20 12.02 -1.67
N ASN A 71 -8.13 10.73 -1.31
CA ASN A 71 -7.56 9.67 -2.13
C ASN A 71 -8.48 8.46 -2.04
N VAL A 72 -8.97 8.01 -3.18
CA VAL A 72 -9.90 6.88 -3.25
C VAL A 72 -9.13 5.60 -3.54
N VAL A 73 -9.50 4.51 -2.87
CA VAL A 73 -8.94 3.18 -3.12
C VAL A 73 -10.03 2.29 -3.70
N TYR A 74 -9.73 1.69 -4.83
CA TYR A 74 -10.60 0.77 -5.55
C TYR A 74 -10.04 -0.65 -5.47
N LYS A 75 -10.88 -1.64 -5.28
CA LYS A 75 -10.53 -3.02 -5.63
C LYS A 75 -10.58 -3.17 -7.15
N GLY A 76 -9.68 -3.95 -7.70
CA GLY A 76 -9.65 -4.21 -9.13
C GLY A 76 -9.23 -5.65 -9.42
N LEU A 77 -9.63 -6.16 -10.56
CA LEU A 77 -9.24 -7.49 -11.05
C LEU A 77 -8.47 -7.33 -12.35
N LEU A 78 -7.19 -7.64 -12.32
CA LEU A 78 -6.35 -7.65 -13.53
C LEU A 78 -6.71 -8.82 -14.44
N GLN A 79 -6.38 -8.71 -15.73
CA GLN A 79 -6.66 -9.76 -16.74
C GLN A 79 -6.04 -11.11 -16.41
N ASN A 80 -4.94 -11.13 -15.65
CA ASN A 80 -4.30 -12.36 -15.17
C ASN A 80 -5.03 -13.01 -13.99
N GLY A 81 -6.19 -12.48 -13.56
CA GLY A 81 -6.96 -12.98 -12.43
C GLY A 81 -6.47 -12.48 -11.05
N GLN A 82 -5.49 -11.60 -11.00
CA GLN A 82 -4.96 -11.06 -9.75
C GLN A 82 -5.81 -9.91 -9.23
N TRP A 83 -6.23 -10.00 -7.96
CA TRP A 83 -6.86 -8.89 -7.25
C TRP A 83 -5.84 -7.86 -6.82
N VAL A 84 -6.17 -6.60 -7.06
CA VAL A 84 -5.32 -5.44 -6.72
C VAL A 84 -6.11 -4.36 -6.00
N ALA A 85 -5.41 -3.57 -5.21
CA ALA A 85 -5.91 -2.31 -4.66
C ALA A 85 -5.29 -1.16 -5.48
N VAL A 86 -6.14 -0.34 -6.09
CA VAL A 86 -5.74 0.80 -6.90
C VAL A 86 -6.05 2.08 -6.14
N LYS A 87 -5.01 2.76 -5.67
CA LYS A 87 -5.13 4.05 -5.00
C LYS A 87 -5.01 5.17 -6.00
N ARG A 88 -6.07 5.94 -6.17
CA ARG A 88 -6.12 7.12 -7.02
C ARG A 88 -5.94 8.38 -6.18
N PHE A 89 -4.92 9.17 -6.48
CA PHE A 89 -4.64 10.41 -5.80
C PHE A 89 -5.44 11.58 -6.38
N ASN A 90 -5.74 12.55 -5.53
CA ASN A 90 -6.23 13.84 -5.99
C ASN A 90 -5.15 14.51 -6.87
N ARG A 91 -5.57 15.26 -7.90
CA ARG A 91 -4.68 15.95 -8.85
C ARG A 91 -3.64 16.85 -8.17
N SER A 92 -4.00 17.48 -7.06
CA SER A 92 -3.10 18.38 -6.32
C SER A 92 -2.09 17.66 -5.42
N ALA A 93 -2.27 16.36 -5.17
CA ALA A 93 -1.42 15.62 -4.22
C ALA A 93 0.01 15.38 -4.75
N TRP A 94 0.14 15.26 -6.07
CA TRP A 94 1.40 14.97 -6.74
C TRP A 94 1.55 15.82 -8.00
N PRO A 95 1.89 17.10 -7.89
CA PRO A 95 2.02 17.99 -9.04
C PRO A 95 3.22 17.59 -9.94
N ASP A 96 4.30 17.07 -9.35
CA ASP A 96 5.46 16.59 -10.08
C ASP A 96 5.36 15.09 -10.37
N SER A 97 5.30 14.74 -11.66
CA SER A 97 5.22 13.36 -12.13
C SER A 97 6.51 12.57 -11.89
N ARG A 98 7.66 13.22 -12.00
CA ARG A 98 8.97 12.58 -11.79
C ARG A 98 9.13 12.21 -10.32
N GLN A 99 8.86 13.15 -9.42
CA GLN A 99 8.89 12.89 -7.99
C GLN A 99 7.95 11.75 -7.61
N PHE A 100 6.73 11.71 -8.18
CA PHE A 100 5.82 10.59 -7.95
C PHE A 100 6.39 9.24 -8.38
N LEU A 101 6.99 9.16 -9.57
CA LEU A 101 7.56 7.91 -10.09
C LEU A 101 8.77 7.46 -9.28
N ASP A 102 9.66 8.36 -8.92
CA ASP A 102 10.87 8.05 -8.14
C ASP A 102 10.47 7.49 -6.77
N GLU A 103 9.53 8.13 -6.12
CA GLU A 103 8.99 7.63 -4.86
C GLU A 103 8.27 6.29 -5.04
N ALA A 104 7.41 6.12 -6.05
CA ALA A 104 6.72 4.85 -6.29
C ALA A 104 7.73 3.71 -6.48
N LYS A 105 8.78 3.91 -7.26
CA LYS A 105 9.85 2.95 -7.48
C LYS A 105 10.59 2.64 -6.17
N ALA A 106 10.93 3.66 -5.40
CA ALA A 106 11.65 3.49 -4.13
C ALA A 106 10.84 2.66 -3.11
N VAL A 107 9.52 2.90 -3.00
CA VAL A 107 8.64 2.07 -2.16
C VAL A 107 8.41 0.71 -2.78
N GLY A 108 8.27 0.64 -4.11
CA GLY A 108 8.14 -0.61 -4.84
C GLY A 108 9.31 -1.59 -4.67
N ASN A 109 10.45 -1.11 -4.20
CA ASN A 109 11.60 -1.94 -3.86
C ASN A 109 11.57 -2.51 -2.42
N LEU A 110 10.68 -2.02 -1.58
CA LEU A 110 10.51 -2.57 -0.24
C LEU A 110 9.81 -3.93 -0.34
N ARG A 111 10.41 -4.95 0.25
CA ARG A 111 9.85 -6.30 0.31
C ARG A 111 9.91 -6.83 1.73
N SER A 112 8.78 -7.09 2.31
CA SER A 112 8.66 -7.69 3.64
C SER A 112 7.32 -8.43 3.72
N GLU A 113 7.29 -9.54 4.40
CA GLU A 113 6.05 -10.26 4.71
C GLU A 113 5.09 -9.44 5.58
N ARG A 114 5.56 -8.33 6.13
CA ARG A 114 4.78 -7.42 6.98
C ARG A 114 4.30 -6.17 6.25
N LEU A 115 4.54 -6.09 4.94
CA LEU A 115 4.09 -4.98 4.10
C LEU A 115 3.20 -5.51 2.97
N ALA A 116 2.13 -4.82 2.65
CA ALA A 116 1.44 -5.03 1.39
C ALA A 116 2.38 -4.60 0.24
N ASN A 117 2.62 -5.51 -0.72
CA ASN A 117 3.54 -5.22 -1.79
C ASN A 117 2.98 -4.19 -2.76
N LEU A 118 3.79 -3.18 -3.08
CA LEU A 118 3.50 -2.29 -4.19
C LEU A 118 3.88 -2.99 -5.49
N LEU A 119 2.88 -3.25 -6.32
CA LEU A 119 3.03 -3.95 -7.58
C LEU A 119 3.43 -3.00 -8.71
N GLY A 120 3.04 -1.73 -8.59
CA GLY A 120 3.39 -0.73 -9.58
C GLY A 120 2.64 0.58 -9.42
N CYS A 121 2.71 1.41 -10.45
CA CYS A 121 2.03 2.69 -10.51
C CYS A 121 1.53 3.01 -11.92
N CYS A 122 0.68 4.03 -12.02
CA CYS A 122 0.33 4.69 -13.27
C CYS A 122 0.56 6.20 -13.13
N CYS A 123 1.24 6.78 -14.12
CA CYS A 123 1.56 8.20 -14.17
C CYS A 123 1.29 8.74 -15.57
N GLU A 124 0.03 8.76 -15.98
CA GLU A 124 -0.40 9.25 -17.28
C GLU A 124 -1.17 10.57 -17.16
N GLY A 125 -0.76 11.56 -17.93
CA GLY A 125 -1.34 12.91 -17.86
C GLY A 125 -1.34 13.43 -16.43
N GLU A 126 -2.52 13.76 -15.92
CA GLU A 126 -2.72 14.21 -14.53
C GLU A 126 -3.03 13.08 -13.55
N GLN A 127 -3.11 11.83 -14.02
CA GLN A 127 -3.43 10.70 -13.16
C GLN A 127 -2.20 10.23 -12.39
N ARG A 128 -2.39 9.98 -11.11
CA ARG A 128 -1.39 9.41 -10.20
C ARG A 128 -2.04 8.28 -9.43
N LEU A 129 -1.66 7.05 -9.78
CA LEU A 129 -2.25 5.85 -9.19
C LEU A 129 -1.14 4.92 -8.69
N LEU A 130 -1.38 4.31 -7.54
CA LEU A 130 -0.56 3.22 -7.02
C LEU A 130 -1.34 1.92 -7.07
N VAL A 131 -0.67 0.85 -7.44
CA VAL A 131 -1.24 -0.50 -7.55
C VAL A 131 -0.56 -1.40 -6.55
N ALA A 132 -1.33 -1.98 -5.65
CA ALA A 132 -0.85 -2.87 -4.59
C ALA A 132 -1.60 -4.20 -4.56
N GLU A 133 -1.10 -5.14 -3.80
CA GLU A 133 -1.84 -6.34 -3.42
C GLU A 133 -3.15 -5.97 -2.73
N PHE A 134 -4.23 -6.66 -3.10
CA PHE A 134 -5.50 -6.48 -2.42
C PHE A 134 -5.59 -7.38 -1.18
N MET A 135 -5.90 -6.77 -0.05
CA MET A 135 -6.12 -7.45 1.24
C MET A 135 -7.62 -7.55 1.50
N PRO A 136 -8.19 -8.77 1.50
CA PRO A 136 -9.66 -8.94 1.50
C PRO A 136 -10.29 -8.78 2.88
N ASN A 137 -9.53 -8.93 3.96
CA ASN A 137 -10.05 -9.00 5.33
C ASN A 137 -9.87 -7.69 6.07
N GLU A 138 -10.74 -6.73 5.82
CA GLU A 138 -10.98 -5.53 6.62
C GLU A 138 -9.75 -4.83 7.27
N THR A 139 -9.96 -3.66 7.83
CA THR A 139 -8.94 -2.90 8.56
C THR A 139 -8.94 -3.26 10.04
N LEU A 140 -7.81 -3.03 10.71
CA LEU A 140 -7.74 -3.12 12.17
C LEU A 140 -8.76 -2.17 12.84
N ALA A 141 -9.00 -1.00 12.25
CA ALA A 141 -10.01 -0.07 12.75
C ALA A 141 -11.40 -0.72 12.80
N LYS A 142 -11.78 -1.44 11.74
CA LYS A 142 -13.05 -2.13 11.70
C LYS A 142 -13.14 -3.22 12.76
N HIS A 143 -12.09 -3.99 12.95
CA HIS A 143 -12.01 -5.01 14.00
C HIS A 143 -11.99 -4.46 15.44
N LEU A 144 -11.55 -3.22 15.63
CA LEU A 144 -11.46 -2.62 16.97
C LEU A 144 -12.69 -1.77 17.34
N PHE A 145 -13.29 -1.09 16.37
CA PHE A 145 -14.23 0.00 16.64
C PHE A 145 -15.65 -0.24 16.09
N HIS A 146 -15.86 -1.26 15.26
CA HIS A 146 -17.19 -1.59 14.78
C HIS A 146 -17.82 -2.69 15.65
N TRP A 147 -18.96 -2.37 16.24
CA TRP A 147 -19.64 -3.15 17.28
C TRP A 147 -20.28 -4.44 16.75
N ASP A 148 -20.44 -4.59 15.44
CA ASP A 148 -21.07 -5.76 14.82
C ASP A 148 -20.12 -6.96 14.72
N SER A 149 -18.83 -6.79 15.02
CA SER A 149 -17.84 -7.84 15.02
C SER A 149 -17.55 -8.33 16.44
N GLN A 150 -17.25 -9.63 16.58
CA GLN A 150 -16.76 -10.15 17.85
C GLN A 150 -15.47 -9.44 18.25
N PRO A 151 -15.29 -9.08 19.54
CA PRO A 151 -14.07 -8.42 20.00
C PRO A 151 -12.83 -9.23 19.62
N MET A 152 -11.85 -8.56 19.06
CA MET A 152 -10.57 -9.18 18.72
C MET A 152 -9.94 -9.83 19.94
N LYS A 153 -9.62 -11.12 19.84
CA LYS A 153 -8.98 -11.91 20.92
C LYS A 153 -7.62 -11.31 21.28
N TRP A 154 -7.26 -11.40 22.57
CA TRP A 154 -6.00 -10.85 23.08
C TRP A 154 -4.77 -11.35 22.31
N ALA A 155 -4.70 -12.64 22.01
CA ALA A 155 -3.61 -13.22 21.22
C ALA A 155 -3.44 -12.54 19.84
N MET A 156 -4.55 -12.17 19.18
CA MET A 156 -4.51 -11.44 17.91
C MET A 156 -4.01 -10.01 18.10
N ARG A 157 -4.41 -9.32 19.17
CA ARG A 157 -3.90 -7.97 19.49
C ARG A 157 -2.39 -7.96 19.69
N LEU A 158 -1.84 -8.96 20.37
CA LEU A 158 -0.41 -9.13 20.52
C LEU A 158 0.29 -9.43 19.19
N ARG A 159 -0.31 -10.24 18.33
CA ARG A 159 0.21 -10.53 16.99
C ARG A 159 0.25 -9.26 16.14
N VAL A 160 -0.81 -8.46 16.15
CA VAL A 160 -0.85 -7.15 15.47
C VAL A 160 0.30 -6.27 15.96
N ALA A 161 0.48 -6.13 17.27
CA ALA A 161 1.55 -5.30 17.84
C ALA A 161 2.95 -5.79 17.41
N LEU A 162 3.19 -7.11 17.44
CA LEU A 162 4.45 -7.71 17.03
C LEU A 162 4.72 -7.45 15.53
N TYR A 163 3.73 -7.67 14.67
CA TYR A 163 3.89 -7.54 13.23
C TYR A 163 4.08 -6.09 12.81
N LEU A 164 3.40 -5.15 13.48
CA LEU A 164 3.64 -3.73 13.29
C LEU A 164 5.06 -3.33 13.71
N ALA A 165 5.55 -3.82 14.85
CA ALA A 165 6.91 -3.56 15.28
C ALA A 165 7.95 -4.09 14.26
N GLN A 166 7.75 -5.30 13.72
CA GLN A 166 8.60 -5.87 12.67
C GLN A 166 8.57 -5.05 11.38
N ALA A 167 7.38 -4.60 10.96
CA ALA A 167 7.24 -3.74 9.78
C ALA A 167 7.96 -2.40 9.95
N MET A 168 7.83 -1.80 11.13
CA MET A 168 8.49 -0.53 11.46
C MET A 168 10.00 -0.68 11.49
N ASP A 169 10.52 -1.72 12.14
CA ASP A 169 11.95 -2.03 12.20
C ASP A 169 12.53 -2.22 10.78
N TYR A 170 11.86 -3.01 9.95
CA TYR A 170 12.24 -3.19 8.56
C TYR A 170 12.30 -1.86 7.79
N CYS A 171 11.26 -1.04 7.88
CA CYS A 171 11.23 0.24 7.17
C CYS A 171 12.30 1.21 7.68
N CYS A 172 12.54 1.26 8.99
CA CYS A 172 13.63 2.05 9.57
C CYS A 172 15.00 1.59 9.06
N SER A 173 15.24 0.29 8.96
CA SER A 173 16.50 -0.27 8.42
C SER A 173 16.74 0.10 6.96
N LYS A 174 15.67 0.46 6.23
CA LYS A 174 15.72 0.95 4.84
C LYS A 174 15.70 2.48 4.74
N GLY A 175 15.92 3.19 5.83
CA GLY A 175 15.89 4.66 5.88
C GLY A 175 14.51 5.26 5.65
N ARG A 176 13.44 4.47 5.84
CA ARG A 176 12.05 4.90 5.65
C ARG A 176 11.33 5.01 6.99
N SER A 177 10.86 6.21 7.33
CA SER A 177 10.07 6.43 8.54
C SER A 177 8.58 6.26 8.23
N LEU A 178 7.91 5.39 8.97
CA LEU A 178 6.46 5.14 8.83
C LEU A 178 5.62 5.85 9.91
N TYR A 179 6.28 6.60 10.80
CA TYR A 179 5.66 7.04 12.06
C TYR A 179 4.58 8.10 11.91
N HIS A 180 4.68 8.95 10.89
CA HIS A 180 3.87 10.17 10.82
C HIS A 180 2.39 9.94 10.61
N ASP A 181 1.99 8.73 10.21
CA ASP A 181 0.60 8.50 9.83
C ASP A 181 0.13 7.05 10.06
N LEU A 182 0.82 6.30 10.92
CA LEU A 182 0.40 4.95 11.30
C LEU A 182 -0.86 5.03 12.17
N ASN A 183 -1.92 4.37 11.71
CA ASN A 183 -3.19 4.30 12.41
C ASN A 183 -3.92 2.99 12.08
N ALA A 184 -4.98 2.68 12.82
CA ALA A 184 -5.70 1.41 12.68
C ALA A 184 -6.37 1.20 11.31
N TYR A 185 -6.64 2.25 10.54
CA TYR A 185 -7.18 2.14 9.17
C TYR A 185 -6.14 1.71 8.14
N ARG A 186 -4.87 1.69 8.53
CA ARG A 186 -3.74 1.33 7.67
C ARG A 186 -3.17 -0.04 7.97
N VAL A 187 -3.72 -0.72 8.93
CA VAL A 187 -3.40 -2.11 9.23
C VAL A 187 -4.50 -2.97 8.64
N LEU A 188 -4.13 -3.83 7.69
CA LEU A 188 -5.04 -4.74 7.01
C LEU A 188 -4.72 -6.18 7.35
N PHE A 189 -5.68 -7.04 7.08
CA PHE A 189 -5.53 -8.47 7.25
C PHE A 189 -5.54 -9.16 5.88
N ASP A 190 -4.58 -10.08 5.70
CA ASP A 190 -4.49 -10.91 4.52
C ASP A 190 -5.63 -11.96 4.47
N GLN A 191 -5.65 -12.78 3.41
CA GLN A 191 -6.67 -13.83 3.23
C GLN A 191 -6.67 -14.88 4.34
N ASP A 192 -5.55 -15.05 5.05
CA ASP A 192 -5.41 -15.98 6.17
C ASP A 192 -5.74 -15.33 7.51
N GLY A 193 -6.14 -14.06 7.51
CA GLY A 193 -6.45 -13.28 8.69
C GLY A 193 -5.21 -12.85 9.49
N ASN A 194 -4.04 -12.79 8.88
CA ASN A 194 -2.85 -12.22 9.52
C ASN A 194 -2.78 -10.71 9.27
N PRO A 195 -2.37 -9.92 10.27
CA PRO A 195 -2.20 -8.49 10.15
C PRO A 195 -0.97 -8.11 9.32
#